data_ce6e8b77f2d76b2b9a52719f1aaca973
#
_entry.id   ce6e8b77f2d76b2b9a52719f1aaca973
#
_cell.length_a   1.000
_cell.length_b   1.000
_cell.length_c   1.000
_cell.angle_alpha   90.00
_cell.angle_beta   90.00
_cell.angle_gamma   90.00
#
_symmetry.space_group_name_H-M   'P 1'
#
loop_
_entity.id
_entity.type
_entity.pdbx_description
1 polymer ?
#
loop_
_entity_poly.entity_id
_entity_poly.type
_entity_poly.pdbx_seq_one_letter_code
_entity_poly.pdbx_strand_id
1 'polypeptide(L)'
;MNTNMQQYIASTGNMDWRPLIEEGIDTTGLFVKILRFDEQQQRPPSLLLKFEPGAKYPFHNHPGGEEIFVMKGSCLINDTVLNAGDYLYTPPDFKHGVKTDTGCELMLIVPQEVEILEK
;
A
#
# COMPACT_ATOMS: atom_id res chain seq x y z
N MET A 1 -20.53 16.10 16.68
CA MET A 1 -20.02 14.90 15.99
C MET A 1 -21.02 14.42 14.97
N ASN A 2 -20.54 14.08 13.78
CA ASN A 2 -21.38 13.50 12.74
C ASN A 2 -21.57 12.01 13.01
N THR A 3 -22.83 11.57 13.13
CA THR A 3 -23.16 10.17 13.38
C THR A 3 -23.60 9.41 12.13
N ASN A 4 -23.52 10.03 10.95
CA ASN A 4 -23.85 9.36 9.69
C ASN A 4 -22.68 8.47 9.26
N MET A 5 -22.77 7.18 9.55
CA MET A 5 -21.72 6.21 9.24
C MET A 5 -21.40 6.12 7.74
N GLN A 6 -22.36 6.46 6.87
CA GLN A 6 -22.13 6.38 5.42
C GLN A 6 -20.95 7.22 4.96
N GLN A 7 -20.64 8.30 5.67
CA GLN A 7 -19.49 9.14 5.36
C GLN A 7 -18.16 8.49 5.67
N TYR A 8 -18.16 7.43 6.49
CA TYR A 8 -16.94 6.79 6.98
C TYR A 8 -16.72 5.38 6.43
N ILE A 9 -17.58 4.95 5.51
CA ILE A 9 -17.50 3.62 4.91
C ILE A 9 -16.87 3.73 3.53
N ALA A 10 -15.84 2.89 3.29
CA ALA A 10 -15.27 2.69 1.96
C ALA A 10 -15.73 1.33 1.44
N SER A 11 -16.63 1.33 0.45
CA SER A 11 -17.14 0.10 -0.16
C SER A 11 -16.24 -0.29 -1.32
N THR A 12 -15.19 -1.04 -1.03
CA THR A 12 -14.11 -1.31 -2.00
C THR A 12 -14.59 -2.11 -3.22
N GLY A 13 -15.65 -2.92 -3.06
CA GLY A 13 -16.24 -3.65 -4.19
C GLY A 13 -16.89 -2.75 -5.24
N ASN A 14 -17.22 -1.51 -4.87
CA ASN A 14 -17.82 -0.52 -5.78
C ASN A 14 -16.79 0.50 -6.28
N MET A 15 -15.52 0.33 -5.92
CA MET A 15 -14.44 1.21 -6.35
C MET A 15 -13.68 0.57 -7.50
N ASP A 16 -13.23 1.39 -8.45
CA ASP A 16 -12.33 0.92 -9.51
C ASP A 16 -10.89 0.96 -9.03
N TRP A 17 -10.11 -0.04 -9.44
CA TRP A 17 -8.66 0.03 -9.31
C TRP A 17 -8.14 1.12 -10.23
N ARG A 18 -7.35 2.04 -9.69
CA ARG A 18 -6.74 3.12 -10.47
C ARG A 18 -5.23 2.96 -10.49
N PRO A 19 -4.57 3.26 -11.61
CA PRO A 19 -3.11 3.19 -11.66
C PRO A 19 -2.49 4.04 -10.55
N LEU A 20 -1.50 3.47 -9.84
CA LEU A 20 -0.68 4.25 -8.94
C LEU A 20 0.30 5.06 -9.78
N ILE A 21 0.29 6.37 -9.61
CA ILE A 21 1.20 7.27 -10.33
C ILE A 21 1.96 8.08 -9.30
N GLU A 22 3.28 7.92 -9.31
CA GLU A 22 4.19 8.68 -8.45
C GLU A 22 5.32 9.24 -9.30
N GLU A 23 5.60 10.52 -9.13
CA GLU A 23 6.60 11.20 -9.93
C GLU A 23 7.99 10.61 -9.71
N GLY A 24 8.69 10.36 -10.82
CA GLY A 24 10.09 9.94 -10.78
C GLY A 24 10.32 8.46 -10.53
N ILE A 25 9.27 7.65 -10.42
CA ILE A 25 9.41 6.20 -10.24
C ILE A 25 8.53 5.43 -11.21
N ASP A 26 8.93 4.19 -11.51
CA ASP A 26 8.17 3.27 -12.35
C ASP A 26 7.15 2.53 -11.48
N THR A 27 5.87 2.79 -11.71
CA THR A 27 4.76 2.16 -11.00
C THR A 27 3.95 1.25 -11.91
N THR A 28 4.56 0.76 -12.99
CA THR A 28 3.89 -0.16 -13.92
C THR A 28 3.37 -1.38 -13.17
N GLY A 29 2.10 -1.71 -13.40
CA GLY A 29 1.47 -2.87 -12.77
C GLY A 29 0.98 -2.65 -11.34
N LEU A 30 1.03 -1.42 -10.84
CA LEU A 30 0.55 -1.07 -9.50
C LEU A 30 -0.75 -0.28 -9.60
N PHE A 31 -1.75 -0.67 -8.80
CA PHE A 31 -3.07 -0.05 -8.77
C PHE A 31 -3.53 0.17 -7.34
N VAL A 32 -4.33 1.21 -7.12
CA VAL A 32 -4.77 1.59 -5.78
C VAL A 32 -6.29 1.73 -5.69
N LYS A 33 -6.80 1.48 -4.50
CA LYS A 33 -8.11 1.94 -4.02
C LYS A 33 -7.87 2.65 -2.71
N ILE A 34 -8.29 3.91 -2.60
CA ILE A 34 -8.08 4.70 -1.39
C ILE A 34 -9.18 4.37 -0.38
N LEU A 35 -8.80 3.99 0.84
CA LEU A 35 -9.73 3.69 1.92
C LEU A 35 -10.09 4.96 2.71
N ARG A 36 -9.06 5.73 3.09
CA ARG A 36 -9.25 6.99 3.79
C ARG A 36 -8.27 8.02 3.23
N PHE A 37 -8.75 9.24 3.04
CA PHE A 37 -7.90 10.36 2.64
C PHE A 37 -7.82 11.36 3.79
N ASP A 38 -6.60 11.77 4.12
CA ASP A 38 -6.35 12.76 5.17
C ASP A 38 -6.24 14.15 4.53
N GLU A 39 -7.25 14.98 4.77
CA GLU A 39 -7.31 16.32 4.17
C GLU A 39 -6.21 17.24 4.68
N GLN A 40 -5.78 17.09 5.93
CA GLN A 40 -4.73 17.92 6.50
C GLN A 40 -3.38 17.62 5.88
N GLN A 41 -3.06 16.34 5.69
CA GLN A 41 -1.80 15.91 5.11
C GLN A 41 -1.85 15.81 3.58
N GLN A 42 -3.05 15.92 2.99
CA GLN A 42 -3.28 15.78 1.55
C GLN A 42 -2.73 14.46 1.01
N ARG A 43 -3.01 13.37 1.73
CA ARG A 43 -2.58 12.03 1.35
C ARG A 43 -3.47 10.95 1.97
N PRO A 44 -3.51 9.74 1.37
CA PRO A 44 -4.24 8.60 1.96
C PRO A 44 -3.33 7.84 2.93
N PRO A 45 -3.67 7.80 4.25
CA PRO A 45 -2.92 6.97 5.19
C PRO A 45 -3.31 5.50 5.14
N SER A 46 -4.45 5.17 4.53
CA SER A 46 -4.86 3.77 4.37
C SER A 46 -5.40 3.53 2.96
N LEU A 47 -4.97 2.43 2.35
CA LEU A 47 -5.30 2.12 0.96
C LEU A 47 -5.17 0.63 0.69
N LEU A 48 -5.77 0.20 -0.41
CA LEU A 48 -5.49 -1.11 -0.99
C LEU A 48 -4.52 -0.90 -2.15
N LEU A 49 -3.52 -1.77 -2.25
CA LEU A 49 -2.54 -1.74 -3.32
C LEU A 49 -2.51 -3.10 -4.00
N LYS A 50 -2.70 -3.09 -5.32
CA LYS A 50 -2.63 -4.30 -6.13
C LYS A 50 -1.37 -4.29 -6.98
N PHE A 51 -0.65 -5.41 -6.95
CA PHE A 51 0.50 -5.67 -7.79
C PHE A 51 0.10 -6.71 -8.83
N GLU A 52 0.25 -6.39 -10.10
CA GLU A 52 0.16 -7.41 -11.15
C GLU A 52 1.36 -8.34 -11.10
N PRO A 53 1.27 -9.56 -11.69
CA PRO A 53 2.43 -10.46 -11.75
C PRO A 53 3.67 -9.75 -12.28
N GLY A 54 4.78 -9.87 -11.56
CA GLY A 54 6.05 -9.27 -11.90
C GLY A 54 6.23 -7.80 -11.48
N ALA A 55 5.22 -7.18 -10.92
CA ALA A 55 5.31 -5.79 -10.48
C ALA A 55 6.15 -5.64 -9.22
N LYS A 56 6.69 -4.43 -9.03
CA LYS A 56 7.50 -4.10 -7.85
C LYS A 56 7.33 -2.65 -7.46
N TYR A 57 7.58 -2.37 -6.18
CA TYR A 57 7.71 -1.00 -5.67
C TYR A 57 9.14 -0.81 -5.18
N PRO A 58 9.79 0.33 -5.49
CA PRO A 58 11.23 0.50 -5.22
C PRO A 58 11.56 0.52 -3.73
N PHE A 59 12.83 0.34 -3.42
CA PHE A 59 13.34 0.38 -2.05
C PHE A 59 13.05 1.75 -1.44
N HIS A 60 12.47 1.77 -0.23
CA HIS A 60 11.96 2.99 0.38
C HIS A 60 11.98 2.88 1.90
N ASN A 61 11.80 4.03 2.54
CA ASN A 61 11.69 4.17 3.98
C ASN A 61 10.28 4.60 4.37
N HIS A 62 9.78 4.09 5.49
CA HIS A 62 8.55 4.55 6.13
C HIS A 62 8.89 5.30 7.41
N PRO A 63 8.99 6.66 7.37
CA PRO A 63 9.34 7.41 8.58
C PRO A 63 8.37 7.18 9.75
N GLY A 64 7.09 6.92 9.46
CA GLY A 64 6.06 6.66 10.47
C GLY A 64 5.77 5.19 10.69
N GLY A 65 6.52 4.29 10.08
CA GLY A 65 6.20 2.87 10.09
C GLY A 65 5.11 2.50 9.11
N GLU A 66 4.79 1.21 9.03
CA GLU A 66 3.77 0.70 8.11
C GLU A 66 3.14 -0.56 8.65
N GLU A 67 1.84 -0.74 8.39
CA GLU A 67 1.16 -2.02 8.58
C GLU A 67 0.74 -2.54 7.21
N ILE A 68 1.00 -3.82 6.98
CA ILE A 68 0.64 -4.52 5.73
C ILE A 68 -0.16 -5.76 6.08
N PHE A 69 -1.32 -5.92 5.44
CA PHE A 69 -2.06 -7.18 5.48
C PHE A 69 -2.18 -7.71 4.05
N VAL A 70 -1.70 -8.93 3.81
CA VAL A 70 -1.79 -9.57 2.50
C VAL A 70 -3.18 -10.17 2.35
N MET A 71 -3.97 -9.62 1.43
CA MET A 71 -5.36 -10.05 1.20
C MET A 71 -5.43 -11.19 0.20
N LYS A 72 -4.60 -11.15 -0.84
CA LYS A 72 -4.54 -12.17 -1.90
C LYS A 72 -3.12 -12.30 -2.40
N GLY A 73 -2.77 -13.50 -2.87
CA GLY A 73 -1.50 -13.77 -3.50
C GLY A 73 -0.34 -13.79 -2.52
N SER A 74 0.83 -13.48 -3.01
CA SER A 74 2.06 -13.46 -2.22
C SER A 74 3.01 -12.39 -2.73
N CYS A 75 3.88 -11.91 -1.83
CA CYS A 75 4.91 -10.94 -2.19
C CYS A 75 6.18 -11.21 -1.39
N LEU A 76 7.28 -10.62 -1.88
CA LEU A 76 8.56 -10.59 -1.19
C LEU A 76 8.78 -9.19 -0.65
N ILE A 77 8.99 -9.11 0.67
CA ILE A 77 9.40 -7.87 1.31
C ILE A 77 10.83 -8.08 1.77
N ASN A 78 11.74 -7.38 1.13
CA ASN A 78 13.15 -7.74 1.12
C ASN A 78 13.28 -9.19 0.67
N ASP A 79 13.81 -10.10 1.48
CA ASP A 79 13.95 -11.51 1.12
C ASP A 79 12.92 -12.42 1.81
N THR A 80 11.88 -11.83 2.42
CA THR A 80 10.88 -12.59 3.17
C THR A 80 9.60 -12.69 2.38
N VAL A 81 9.09 -13.92 2.22
CA VAL A 81 7.82 -14.18 1.54
C VAL A 81 6.67 -13.96 2.51
N LEU A 82 5.69 -13.17 2.09
CA LEU A 82 4.41 -13.03 2.77
C LEU A 82 3.32 -13.61 1.89
N ASN A 83 2.42 -14.38 2.48
CA ASN A 83 1.29 -15.01 1.80
C ASN A 83 -0.03 -14.42 2.27
N ALA A 84 -1.10 -14.68 1.53
CA ALA A 84 -2.45 -14.25 1.90
C ALA A 84 -2.75 -14.64 3.36
N GLY A 85 -3.23 -13.68 4.15
CA GLY A 85 -3.48 -13.83 5.56
C GLY A 85 -2.33 -13.39 6.47
N ASP A 86 -1.16 -13.10 5.92
CA ASP A 86 -0.03 -12.63 6.72
C ASP A 86 -0.15 -11.13 7.01
N TYR A 87 0.23 -10.76 8.22
CA TYR A 87 0.30 -9.38 8.67
C TYR A 87 1.73 -9.03 9.02
N LEU A 88 2.18 -7.86 8.55
CA LEU A 88 3.50 -7.33 8.86
C LEU A 88 3.38 -5.93 9.44
N TYR A 89 4.03 -5.70 10.56
CA TYR A 89 4.29 -4.35 11.07
C TYR A 89 5.76 -4.03 10.92
N THR A 90 6.07 -2.92 10.24
CA THR A 90 7.43 -2.38 10.21
C THR A 90 7.47 -1.11 11.04
N PRO A 91 8.39 -1.02 12.03
CA PRO A 91 8.48 0.19 12.86
C PRO A 91 9.00 1.38 12.06
N PRO A 92 8.88 2.60 12.62
CA PRO A 92 9.43 3.79 11.95
C PRO A 92 10.87 3.60 11.50
N ASP A 93 11.16 4.10 10.31
CA ASP A 93 12.47 4.04 9.66
C ASP A 93 12.94 2.65 9.23
N PHE A 94 12.02 1.69 9.15
CA PHE A 94 12.31 0.39 8.58
C PHE A 94 12.28 0.50 7.04
N LYS A 95 13.39 0.12 6.41
CA LYS A 95 13.56 0.27 4.95
C LYS A 95 13.32 -1.07 4.25
N HIS A 96 12.52 -1.04 3.20
CA HIS A 96 12.24 -2.26 2.42
C HIS A 96 11.84 -1.97 0.97
N GLY A 97 11.94 -2.99 0.14
CA GLY A 97 11.30 -3.03 -1.18
C GLY A 97 10.26 -4.12 -1.20
N VAL A 98 9.35 -4.04 -2.16
CA VAL A 98 8.28 -5.02 -2.33
C VAL A 98 8.26 -5.48 -3.78
N LYS A 99 8.16 -6.79 -4.00
CA LYS A 99 7.98 -7.34 -5.33
C LYS A 99 7.12 -8.60 -5.27
N THR A 100 6.57 -8.98 -6.40
CA THR A 100 5.77 -10.19 -6.51
C THR A 100 6.05 -10.88 -7.84
N ASP A 101 6.03 -12.21 -7.85
CA ASP A 101 6.10 -12.98 -9.10
C ASP A 101 4.71 -13.27 -9.65
N THR A 102 3.76 -13.57 -8.77
CA THR A 102 2.43 -14.05 -9.16
C THR A 102 1.31 -13.04 -9.00
N GLY A 103 1.61 -11.88 -8.43
CA GLY A 103 0.62 -10.86 -8.12
C GLY A 103 0.12 -10.93 -6.70
N CYS A 104 -0.34 -9.80 -6.18
CA CYS A 104 -0.89 -9.75 -4.83
C CYS A 104 -1.78 -8.53 -4.65
N GLU A 105 -2.61 -8.57 -3.60
CA GLU A 105 -3.39 -7.44 -3.13
C GLU A 105 -3.11 -7.24 -1.66
N LEU A 106 -2.74 -6.03 -1.30
CA LEU A 106 -2.33 -5.66 0.06
C LEU A 106 -3.24 -4.56 0.60
N MET A 107 -3.53 -4.62 1.91
CA MET A 107 -4.06 -3.47 2.63
C MET A 107 -2.92 -2.83 3.39
N LEU A 108 -2.75 -1.52 3.22
CA LEU A 108 -1.65 -0.76 3.81
C LEU A 108 -2.19 0.32 4.73
N ILE A 109 -1.54 0.47 5.89
CA ILE A 109 -1.70 1.62 6.76
C ILE A 109 -0.33 2.29 6.86
N VAL A 110 -0.25 3.51 6.32
CA VAL A 110 1.00 4.28 6.18
C VAL A 110 0.79 5.67 6.79
N PRO A 111 1.09 5.85 8.08
CA PRO A 111 0.80 7.09 8.79
C PRO A 111 1.51 8.33 8.24
N GLN A 112 2.69 8.16 7.66
CA GLN A 112 3.47 9.24 7.07
C GLN A 112 3.93 8.90 5.67
N GLU A 113 4.17 9.92 4.85
CA GLU A 113 4.60 9.74 3.47
C GLU A 113 5.92 8.97 3.40
N VAL A 114 6.03 8.10 2.39
CA VAL A 114 7.25 7.31 2.17
C VAL A 114 8.37 8.18 1.62
N GLU A 115 9.61 7.73 1.87
CA GLU A 115 10.82 8.28 1.28
C GLU A 115 11.40 7.25 0.31
N ILE A 116 11.42 7.59 -0.98
CA ILE A 116 11.98 6.68 -2.00
C ILE A 116 13.50 6.75 -1.94
N LEU A 117 14.16 5.60 -1.82
CA LEU A 117 15.60 5.48 -1.68
C LEU A 117 16.30 5.04 -2.97
N GLU A 118 15.55 4.39 -3.88
CA GLU A 118 16.05 4.08 -5.23
C GLU A 118 14.98 4.42 -6.25
N LYS A 119 15.39 4.76 -7.45
CA LYS A 119 14.48 5.16 -8.51
C LYS A 119 14.65 4.34 -9.78
#